data_e1f90c59be36c4bc517cefce59df33d7
#
_entry.id   e1f90c59be36c4bc517cefce59df33d7
#
_cell.length_a   1.000
_cell.length_b   1.000
_cell.length_c   1.000
_cell.angle_alpha   90.00
_cell.angle_beta   90.00
_cell.angle_gamma   90.00
#
_symmetry.space_group_name_H-M   'P 1'
#
loop_
_entity.id
_entity.type
_entity.pdbx_description
1 polymer ?
#
loop_
_entity_poly.entity_id
_entity_poly.type
_entity_poly.pdbx_seq_one_letter_code
_entity_poly.pdbx_strand_id
1 'polypeptide(L)'
;MLFRSIDGYAMFANAETIDINLVMASGHGSTVITSLISDIAEVRKDCMVFVSPAQNDVVNQAGSEVSNITSFRNGLTSSSYAVMDSGWKYQYDRYNDTYVWTPLNADVAGLCARTDETNDAWWSPAGLNRGVIKNTIKLAFSPTQSQRDDLYKIGINPVVSFAGQGTILYGDKTLLAKPSAFDRINVRRLFIILEKSIATSAKFQLFEFNDALTRSQFRSTVQSFLSNVQSRRGIYDFKVVCDETNNTGEVIDRNEFVADIYVKPARSINFIQLNFVAVRSSVAFNEVAGA
;
A
#
# COMPACT_ATOMS: atom_id res chain seq x y z
N MET A 1 27.15 -12.54 -3.00
CA MET A 1 26.26 -11.60 -2.28
C MET A 1 24.78 -11.96 -2.46
N LEU A 2 24.30 -12.25 -3.66
CA LEU A 2 22.87 -12.46 -3.95
C LEU A 2 22.20 -13.53 -3.06
N PHE A 3 22.78 -14.73 -2.96
CA PHE A 3 22.25 -15.81 -2.11
C PHE A 3 22.19 -15.45 -0.63
N ARG A 4 23.19 -14.75 -0.10
CA ARG A 4 23.19 -14.31 1.30
C ARG A 4 22.08 -13.32 1.62
N SER A 5 21.68 -12.49 0.67
CA SER A 5 20.56 -11.57 0.85
C SER A 5 19.23 -12.32 0.85
N ILE A 6 19.02 -13.27 -0.05
CA ILE A 6 17.83 -14.12 -0.10
C ILE A 6 17.70 -14.93 1.20
N ASP A 7 18.77 -15.59 1.62
CA ASP A 7 18.80 -16.37 2.87
C ASP A 7 18.53 -15.49 4.10
N GLY A 8 19.07 -14.25 4.12
CA GLY A 8 18.81 -13.30 5.18
C GLY A 8 17.35 -12.88 5.26
N TYR A 9 16.71 -12.61 4.12
CA TYR A 9 15.29 -12.27 4.10
C TYR A 9 14.39 -13.49 4.37
N ALA A 10 14.80 -14.70 3.99
CA ALA A 10 14.04 -15.93 4.24
C ALA A 10 13.83 -16.19 5.74
N MET A 11 14.67 -15.64 6.62
CA MET A 11 14.47 -15.69 8.07
C MET A 11 13.17 -15.01 8.52
N PHE A 12 12.64 -14.09 7.71
CA PHE A 12 11.37 -13.39 7.96
C PHE A 12 10.15 -14.08 7.35
N ALA A 13 10.32 -15.25 6.70
CA ALA A 13 9.20 -15.94 6.04
C ALA A 13 8.15 -16.48 7.02
N ASN A 14 8.54 -16.79 8.26
CA ASN A 14 7.63 -17.30 9.28
C ASN A 14 6.93 -16.16 10.04
N ALA A 15 5.62 -16.00 9.80
CA ALA A 15 4.79 -14.99 10.43
C ALA A 15 4.53 -15.23 11.93
N GLU A 16 4.70 -16.46 12.40
CA GLU A 16 4.46 -16.80 13.83
C GLU A 16 5.62 -16.37 14.73
N THR A 17 6.84 -16.34 14.21
CA THR A 17 8.03 -16.04 14.99
C THR A 17 8.44 -14.58 14.94
N ILE A 18 8.24 -13.92 13.81
CA ILE A 18 8.67 -12.53 13.59
C ILE A 18 7.53 -11.73 12.98
N ASP A 19 7.09 -10.70 13.71
CA ASP A 19 6.08 -9.76 13.24
C ASP A 19 6.73 -8.64 12.41
N ILE A 20 6.34 -8.55 11.12
CA ILE A 20 6.78 -7.49 10.21
C ILE A 20 5.58 -6.93 9.44
N ASN A 21 5.62 -5.64 9.09
CA ASN A 21 4.59 -4.98 8.29
C ASN A 21 5.14 -4.37 7.00
N LEU A 22 6.36 -3.86 7.03
CA LEU A 22 6.99 -3.15 5.90
C LEU A 22 8.36 -3.78 5.63
N VAL A 23 8.62 -4.18 4.39
CA VAL A 23 9.88 -4.77 3.94
C VAL A 23 10.47 -3.88 2.86
N MET A 24 11.68 -3.43 3.04
CA MET A 24 12.38 -2.58 2.06
C MET A 24 13.33 -3.44 1.24
N ALA A 25 13.20 -3.39 -0.09
CA ALA A 25 14.08 -4.13 -0.98
C ALA A 25 15.48 -3.48 -1.13
N SER A 26 15.69 -2.29 -0.55
CA SER A 26 16.94 -1.54 -0.68
C SER A 26 17.36 -1.35 -2.14
N GLY A 27 18.65 -1.44 -2.47
CA GLY A 27 19.18 -1.36 -3.83
C GLY A 27 19.38 -2.71 -4.53
N HIS A 28 18.64 -3.75 -4.10
CA HIS A 28 18.76 -5.08 -4.70
C HIS A 28 18.15 -5.16 -6.10
N GLY A 29 18.68 -6.09 -6.91
CA GLY A 29 18.18 -6.39 -8.26
C GLY A 29 16.90 -7.23 -8.25
N SER A 30 16.31 -7.39 -9.43
CA SER A 30 15.00 -8.03 -9.65
C SER A 30 14.88 -9.44 -9.06
N THR A 31 15.96 -10.23 -9.03
CA THR A 31 15.95 -11.60 -8.47
C THR A 31 15.62 -11.60 -6.97
N VAL A 32 16.29 -10.75 -6.17
CA VAL A 32 16.02 -10.64 -4.72
C VAL A 32 14.63 -10.07 -4.50
N ILE A 33 14.25 -9.06 -5.28
CA ILE A 33 12.93 -8.41 -5.19
C ILE A 33 11.81 -9.42 -5.49
N THR A 34 11.97 -10.24 -6.52
CA THR A 34 10.98 -11.28 -6.86
C THR A 34 10.85 -12.29 -5.72
N SER A 35 11.96 -12.74 -5.12
CA SER A 35 11.91 -13.62 -3.94
C SER A 35 11.21 -12.94 -2.75
N LEU A 36 11.49 -11.66 -2.46
CA LEU A 36 10.78 -10.91 -1.41
C LEU A 36 9.27 -10.86 -1.64
N ILE A 37 8.85 -10.68 -2.88
CA ILE A 37 7.42 -10.63 -3.24
C ILE A 37 6.80 -12.03 -3.14
N SER A 38 7.38 -13.03 -3.82
CA SER A 38 6.80 -14.35 -4.00
C SER A 38 6.92 -15.23 -2.76
N ASP A 39 8.11 -15.24 -2.12
CA ASP A 39 8.42 -16.19 -1.05
C ASP A 39 8.12 -15.64 0.34
N ILE A 40 7.99 -14.30 0.47
CA ILE A 40 7.70 -13.66 1.74
C ILE A 40 6.32 -12.99 1.72
N ALA A 41 6.12 -11.94 0.92
CA ALA A 41 4.90 -11.15 1.02
C ALA A 41 3.62 -11.90 0.59
N GLU A 42 3.67 -12.66 -0.52
CA GLU A 42 2.53 -13.45 -1.00
C GLU A 42 2.27 -14.69 -0.13
N VAL A 43 3.28 -15.21 0.57
CA VAL A 43 3.12 -16.32 1.52
C VAL A 43 2.55 -15.83 2.84
N ARG A 44 3.16 -14.81 3.43
CA ARG A 44 2.75 -14.24 4.72
C ARG A 44 1.43 -13.48 4.66
N LYS A 45 1.23 -12.67 3.63
CA LYS A 45 0.06 -11.78 3.40
C LYS A 45 -0.16 -10.71 4.48
N ASP A 46 0.78 -10.55 5.40
CA ASP A 46 0.73 -9.60 6.52
C ASP A 46 1.73 -8.46 6.43
N CYS A 47 2.46 -8.35 5.32
CA CYS A 47 3.44 -7.30 5.09
C CYS A 47 3.41 -6.80 3.65
N MET A 48 4.05 -5.64 3.41
CA MET A 48 4.23 -5.06 2.07
C MET A 48 5.70 -4.86 1.76
N VAL A 49 6.09 -5.15 0.51
CA VAL A 49 7.45 -4.95 -0.03
C VAL A 49 7.52 -3.63 -0.80
N PHE A 50 8.50 -2.81 -0.45
CA PHE A 50 8.77 -1.54 -1.12
C PHE A 50 10.00 -1.67 -2.02
N VAL A 51 9.85 -1.25 -3.27
CA VAL A 51 10.81 -1.50 -4.37
C VAL A 51 11.15 -0.19 -5.05
N SER A 52 12.43 0.00 -5.39
CA SER A 52 12.90 1.01 -6.33
C SER A 52 13.52 0.35 -7.56
N PRO A 53 13.55 1.01 -8.72
CA PRO A 53 14.31 0.55 -9.88
C PRO A 53 15.80 0.47 -9.54
N ALA A 54 16.59 -0.26 -10.35
CA ALA A 54 18.03 -0.33 -10.14
C ALA A 54 18.66 1.08 -10.29
N GLN A 55 19.74 1.35 -9.57
CA GLN A 55 20.42 2.63 -9.64
C GLN A 55 20.82 3.00 -11.07
N ASN A 56 21.34 2.03 -11.80
CA ASN A 56 21.78 2.21 -13.18
C ASN A 56 20.64 2.44 -14.18
N ASP A 57 19.39 2.23 -13.79
CA ASP A 57 18.23 2.50 -14.63
C ASP A 57 17.84 3.98 -14.63
N VAL A 58 18.23 4.74 -13.60
CA VAL A 58 17.78 6.12 -13.41
C VAL A 58 18.90 7.13 -13.18
N VAL A 59 20.02 6.73 -12.57
CA VAL A 59 21.14 7.64 -12.30
C VAL A 59 21.99 7.81 -13.55
N ASN A 60 22.14 9.04 -14.02
CA ASN A 60 22.86 9.41 -15.24
C ASN A 60 22.29 8.76 -16.53
N GLN A 61 20.99 8.55 -16.60
CA GLN A 61 20.29 7.92 -17.75
C GLN A 61 19.35 8.90 -18.47
N ALA A 62 19.78 10.16 -18.62
CA ALA A 62 18.94 11.23 -19.17
C ALA A 62 18.22 10.86 -20.48
N GLY A 63 16.89 10.86 -20.42
CA GLY A 63 16.00 10.53 -21.55
C GLY A 63 15.64 9.03 -21.68
N SER A 64 16.28 8.13 -20.94
CA SER A 64 16.00 6.69 -20.98
C SER A 64 15.32 6.18 -19.71
N GLU A 65 15.14 7.03 -18.70
CA GLU A 65 14.69 6.61 -17.36
C GLU A 65 13.34 5.90 -17.43
N VAL A 66 12.35 6.46 -18.13
CA VAL A 66 11.00 5.87 -18.21
C VAL A 66 11.05 4.48 -18.86
N SER A 67 11.82 4.30 -19.93
CA SER A 67 11.95 3.00 -20.60
C SER A 67 12.65 1.97 -19.72
N ASN A 68 13.72 2.37 -19.03
CA ASN A 68 14.47 1.51 -18.12
C ASN A 68 13.62 1.08 -16.92
N ILE A 69 12.93 2.04 -16.27
CA ILE A 69 12.02 1.78 -15.15
C ILE A 69 10.88 0.84 -15.59
N THR A 70 10.33 1.06 -16.80
CA THR A 70 9.28 0.20 -17.36
C THR A 70 9.79 -1.21 -17.60
N SER A 71 10.99 -1.36 -18.14
CA SER A 71 11.64 -2.66 -18.38
C SER A 71 11.91 -3.39 -17.07
N PHE A 72 12.41 -2.68 -16.06
CA PHE A 72 12.61 -3.23 -14.72
C PHE A 72 11.27 -3.70 -14.10
N ARG A 73 10.22 -2.88 -14.19
CA ARG A 73 8.87 -3.23 -13.69
C ARG A 73 8.31 -4.49 -14.38
N ASN A 74 8.50 -4.62 -15.68
CA ASN A 74 8.02 -5.76 -16.46
C ASN A 74 8.70 -7.08 -16.07
N GLY A 75 9.90 -7.02 -15.51
CA GLY A 75 10.62 -8.16 -14.95
C GLY A 75 10.17 -8.59 -13.54
N LEU A 76 9.27 -7.82 -12.90
CA LEU A 76 8.80 -8.13 -11.55
C LEU A 76 7.42 -8.81 -11.55
N THR A 77 7.22 -9.68 -10.57
CA THR A 77 5.92 -10.32 -10.33
C THR A 77 4.84 -9.29 -9.99
N SER A 78 3.66 -9.47 -10.59
CA SER A 78 2.47 -8.67 -10.24
C SER A 78 1.93 -9.08 -8.88
N SER A 79 1.89 -8.15 -7.94
CA SER A 79 1.41 -8.39 -6.58
C SER A 79 0.76 -7.14 -5.99
N SER A 80 -0.29 -7.33 -5.19
CA SER A 80 -0.87 -6.28 -4.38
C SER A 80 -0.10 -6.01 -3.09
N TYR A 81 0.82 -6.90 -2.72
CA TYR A 81 1.68 -6.76 -1.54
C TYR A 81 3.02 -6.07 -1.85
N ALA A 82 3.19 -5.56 -3.07
CA ALA A 82 4.38 -4.84 -3.47
C ALA A 82 4.05 -3.43 -3.97
N VAL A 83 4.95 -2.49 -3.73
CA VAL A 83 4.86 -1.08 -4.11
C VAL A 83 6.17 -0.67 -4.76
N MET A 84 6.12 -0.03 -5.92
CA MET A 84 7.30 0.47 -6.59
C MET A 84 7.25 1.99 -6.75
N ASP A 85 8.34 2.64 -6.40
CA ASP A 85 8.59 4.06 -6.67
C ASP A 85 9.34 4.28 -8.00
N SER A 86 9.60 5.53 -8.35
CA SER A 86 10.22 5.90 -9.63
C SER A 86 11.73 6.13 -9.57
N GLY A 87 12.42 5.87 -8.43
CA GLY A 87 13.86 6.09 -8.51
C GLY A 87 14.67 6.27 -7.24
N TRP A 88 15.66 7.17 -7.34
CA TRP A 88 16.69 7.39 -6.35
C TRP A 88 16.81 8.86 -6.00
N LYS A 89 17.15 9.16 -4.74
CA LYS A 89 17.48 10.49 -4.26
C LYS A 89 18.96 10.62 -3.93
N TYR A 90 19.50 11.82 -4.08
CA TYR A 90 20.82 12.20 -3.64
C TYR A 90 20.68 12.90 -2.29
N GLN A 91 21.36 12.38 -1.28
CA GLN A 91 21.29 12.91 0.08
C GLN A 91 22.67 12.98 0.71
N TYR A 92 22.80 13.82 1.72
CA TYR A 92 24.01 13.94 2.53
C TYR A 92 24.01 12.87 3.64
N ASP A 93 25.07 12.07 3.66
CA ASP A 93 25.40 11.16 4.75
C ASP A 93 26.30 11.87 5.77
N ARG A 94 25.69 12.30 6.87
CA ARG A 94 26.39 13.04 7.92
C ARG A 94 27.42 12.23 8.69
N TYR A 95 27.36 10.90 8.64
CA TYR A 95 28.26 10.03 9.37
C TYR A 95 29.57 9.83 8.63
N ASN A 96 29.51 9.78 7.30
CA ASN A 96 30.69 9.60 6.44
C ASN A 96 31.12 10.91 5.75
N ASP A 97 30.42 12.02 6.05
CA ASP A 97 30.70 13.35 5.44
C ASP A 97 30.75 13.29 3.90
N THR A 98 29.77 12.61 3.31
CA THR A 98 29.70 12.42 1.87
C THR A 98 28.28 12.45 1.36
N TYR A 99 28.13 12.63 0.06
CA TYR A 99 26.84 12.58 -0.62
C TYR A 99 26.69 11.23 -1.31
N VAL A 100 25.54 10.59 -1.09
CA VAL A 100 25.25 9.27 -1.61
C VAL A 100 23.89 9.20 -2.32
N TRP A 101 23.82 8.35 -3.32
CA TRP A 101 22.56 7.95 -3.91
C TRP A 101 21.90 6.88 -3.05
N THR A 102 20.64 7.09 -2.70
CA THR A 102 19.83 6.12 -1.94
C THR A 102 18.52 5.83 -2.65
N PRO A 103 18.06 4.57 -2.66
CA PRO A 103 16.77 4.23 -3.25
C PRO A 103 15.62 4.81 -2.42
N LEU A 104 14.53 5.16 -3.07
CA LEU A 104 13.36 5.81 -2.45
C LEU A 104 12.45 4.84 -1.70
N ASN A 105 12.61 3.52 -1.88
CA ASN A 105 11.74 2.53 -1.25
C ASN A 105 11.69 2.63 0.29
N ALA A 106 12.82 2.94 0.92
CA ALA A 106 12.87 3.17 2.36
C ALA A 106 12.11 4.44 2.78
N ASP A 107 12.16 5.50 1.97
CA ASP A 107 11.38 6.71 2.22
C ASP A 107 9.88 6.44 2.07
N VAL A 108 9.46 5.69 1.04
CA VAL A 108 8.05 5.33 0.83
C VAL A 108 7.53 4.46 1.97
N ALA A 109 8.32 3.49 2.44
CA ALA A 109 8.00 2.71 3.64
C ALA A 109 7.89 3.62 4.88
N GLY A 110 8.82 4.57 5.05
CA GLY A 110 8.80 5.55 6.11
C GLY A 110 7.58 6.49 6.06
N LEU A 111 7.12 6.87 4.86
CA LEU A 111 5.85 7.61 4.71
C LEU A 111 4.64 6.78 5.14
N CYS A 112 4.64 5.48 4.88
CA CYS A 112 3.61 4.58 5.39
C CYS A 112 3.63 4.53 6.92
N ALA A 113 4.78 4.31 7.54
CA ALA A 113 4.93 4.28 9.00
C ALA A 113 4.52 5.61 9.66
N ARG A 114 4.91 6.74 9.06
CA ARG A 114 4.49 8.07 9.53
C ARG A 114 2.98 8.27 9.40
N THR A 115 2.38 7.74 8.32
CA THR A 115 0.93 7.83 8.13
C THR A 115 0.19 7.01 9.18
N ASP A 116 0.74 5.87 9.61
CA ASP A 116 0.18 5.06 10.71
C ASP A 116 0.18 5.82 12.03
N GLU A 117 1.27 6.54 12.30
CA GLU A 117 1.41 7.31 13.53
C GLU A 117 0.50 8.54 13.57
N THR A 118 0.38 9.26 12.45
CA THR A 118 -0.33 10.55 12.40
C THR A 118 -1.82 10.42 12.08
N ASN A 119 -2.20 9.36 11.40
CA ASN A 119 -3.57 9.10 10.95
C ASN A 119 -3.94 7.63 11.23
N ASP A 120 -3.85 6.80 10.22
CA ASP A 120 -4.07 5.36 10.24
C ASP A 120 -3.51 4.72 8.97
N ALA A 121 -3.29 3.40 8.99
CA ALA A 121 -2.72 2.69 7.86
C ALA A 121 -3.60 2.66 6.60
N TRP A 122 -4.89 2.92 6.72
CA TRP A 122 -5.82 3.03 5.58
C TRP A 122 -5.85 4.42 4.93
N TRP A 123 -5.04 5.34 5.39
CA TRP A 123 -4.82 6.60 4.69
C TRP A 123 -3.74 6.45 3.63
N SER A 124 -3.92 7.13 2.48
CA SER A 124 -2.89 7.15 1.45
C SER A 124 -1.63 7.86 1.95
N PRO A 125 -0.43 7.27 1.81
CA PRO A 125 0.83 7.91 2.18
C PRO A 125 1.27 8.99 1.19
N ALA A 126 0.58 9.12 0.05
CA ALA A 126 0.94 10.02 -1.05
C ALA A 126 0.32 11.41 -0.89
N GLY A 127 0.77 12.33 -1.74
CA GLY A 127 0.24 13.68 -1.89
C GLY A 127 0.91 14.73 -1.00
N LEU A 128 0.49 15.97 -1.16
CA LEU A 128 1.10 17.16 -0.53
C LEU A 128 1.06 17.12 1.00
N ASN A 129 0.03 16.51 1.57
CA ASN A 129 -0.16 16.51 3.02
C ASN A 129 0.71 15.49 3.75
N ARG A 130 0.96 14.32 3.16
CA ARG A 130 1.64 13.19 3.82
C ARG A 130 2.85 12.67 3.05
N GLY A 131 2.87 12.85 1.73
CA GLY A 131 3.88 12.26 0.83
C GLY A 131 5.20 13.03 0.71
N VAL A 132 5.48 14.00 1.58
CA VAL A 132 6.72 14.79 1.52
C VAL A 132 7.90 13.96 2.02
N ILE A 133 8.86 13.73 1.11
CA ILE A 133 10.13 13.05 1.36
C ILE A 133 11.16 14.06 1.85
N LYS A 134 11.75 13.78 2.98
CA LYS A 134 12.74 14.66 3.62
C LYS A 134 14.16 14.30 3.19
N ASN A 135 15.10 15.21 3.47
CA ASN A 135 16.54 15.02 3.23
C ASN A 135 16.84 14.62 1.78
N THR A 136 16.25 15.35 0.83
CA THR A 136 16.49 15.18 -0.61
C THR A 136 17.18 16.43 -1.13
N ILE A 137 18.39 16.30 -1.67
CA ILE A 137 19.11 17.38 -2.35
C ILE A 137 18.64 17.45 -3.79
N LYS A 138 18.58 16.30 -4.46
CA LYS A 138 18.03 16.14 -5.81
C LYS A 138 17.54 14.72 -6.03
N LEU A 139 16.61 14.55 -6.95
CA LEU A 139 16.21 13.25 -7.49
C LEU A 139 17.13 12.87 -8.66
N ALA A 140 17.35 11.56 -8.84
CA ALA A 140 18.00 11.05 -10.06
C ALA A 140 17.15 11.33 -11.29
N PHE A 141 15.84 11.24 -11.13
CA PHE A 141 14.84 11.48 -12.16
C PHE A 141 13.60 12.14 -11.54
N SER A 142 13.15 13.26 -12.11
CA SER A 142 11.91 13.93 -11.73
C SER A 142 10.97 13.95 -12.95
N PRO A 143 9.97 13.06 -13.02
CA PRO A 143 9.16 12.88 -14.22
C PRO A 143 8.26 14.08 -14.51
N THR A 144 8.13 14.43 -15.79
CA THR A 144 7.13 15.39 -16.30
C THR A 144 5.72 14.82 -16.16
N GLN A 145 4.68 15.62 -16.41
CA GLN A 145 3.30 15.18 -16.29
C GLN A 145 3.01 13.94 -17.18
N SER A 146 3.39 13.99 -18.45
CA SER A 146 3.19 12.86 -19.37
C SER A 146 3.91 11.60 -18.90
N GLN A 147 5.16 11.74 -18.45
CA GLN A 147 5.95 10.61 -17.93
C GLN A 147 5.34 10.03 -16.64
N ARG A 148 4.78 10.89 -15.77
CA ARG A 148 4.05 10.42 -14.58
C ARG A 148 2.83 9.59 -14.97
N ASP A 149 2.06 10.06 -15.95
CA ASP A 149 0.87 9.36 -16.41
C ASP A 149 1.22 7.99 -16.99
N ASP A 150 2.31 7.89 -17.74
CA ASP A 150 2.78 6.61 -18.30
C ASP A 150 3.27 5.64 -17.20
N LEU A 151 4.09 6.11 -16.26
CA LEU A 151 4.56 5.31 -15.13
C LEU A 151 3.38 4.86 -14.23
N TYR A 152 2.43 5.77 -13.97
CA TYR A 152 1.31 5.46 -13.11
C TYR A 152 0.35 4.43 -13.72
N LYS A 153 0.20 4.39 -15.06
CA LYS A 153 -0.59 3.34 -15.74
C LYS A 153 -0.11 1.94 -15.42
N ILE A 154 1.20 1.73 -15.34
CA ILE A 154 1.83 0.42 -15.08
C ILE A 154 2.07 0.12 -13.59
N GLY A 155 1.53 0.95 -12.68
CA GLY A 155 1.58 0.71 -11.24
C GLY A 155 2.82 1.23 -10.53
N ILE A 156 3.57 2.13 -11.16
CA ILE A 156 4.72 2.81 -10.56
C ILE A 156 4.25 4.12 -9.93
N ASN A 157 4.72 4.42 -8.73
CA ASN A 157 4.37 5.63 -7.99
C ASN A 157 5.44 6.70 -8.23
N PRO A 158 5.13 7.75 -9.02
CA PRO A 158 6.10 8.79 -9.30
C PRO A 158 6.48 9.57 -8.04
N VAL A 159 7.76 9.82 -7.88
CA VAL A 159 8.29 10.78 -6.91
C VAL A 159 8.75 12.01 -7.69
N VAL A 160 8.24 13.17 -7.31
CA VAL A 160 8.40 14.41 -8.06
C VAL A 160 8.89 15.53 -7.16
N SER A 161 9.78 16.36 -7.67
CA SER A 161 10.19 17.59 -7.00
C SER A 161 9.38 18.77 -7.57
N PHE A 162 8.48 19.33 -6.74
CA PHE A 162 7.71 20.52 -7.10
C PHE A 162 8.37 21.78 -6.53
N ALA A 163 8.44 22.83 -7.36
CA ALA A 163 8.97 24.11 -6.93
C ALA A 163 8.16 24.66 -5.73
N GLY A 164 8.85 25.00 -4.66
CA GLY A 164 8.22 25.53 -3.43
C GLY A 164 7.50 24.50 -2.55
N GLN A 165 7.36 23.23 -2.97
CA GLN A 165 6.65 22.20 -2.23
C GLN A 165 7.53 21.01 -1.81
N GLY A 166 8.73 20.92 -2.39
CA GLY A 166 9.70 19.86 -2.11
C GLY A 166 9.48 18.58 -2.91
N THR A 167 10.10 17.51 -2.46
CA THR A 167 10.02 16.18 -3.09
C THR A 167 8.85 15.39 -2.51
N ILE A 168 7.98 14.89 -3.37
CA ILE A 168 6.70 14.32 -2.97
C ILE A 168 6.44 13.00 -3.68
N LEU A 169 5.98 12.00 -2.92
CA LEU A 169 5.38 10.79 -3.48
C LEU A 169 4.01 11.14 -4.08
N TYR A 170 3.88 10.99 -5.40
CA TYR A 170 2.70 11.42 -6.16
C TYR A 170 1.94 10.24 -6.79
N GLY A 171 1.77 9.17 -6.03
CA GLY A 171 1.04 7.98 -6.42
C GLY A 171 0.87 7.01 -5.24
N ASP A 172 -0.19 6.19 -5.27
CA ASP A 172 -0.55 5.25 -4.22
C ASP A 172 -0.95 3.86 -4.75
N LYS A 173 -0.39 3.46 -5.90
CA LYS A 173 -0.64 2.14 -6.50
C LYS A 173 0.24 1.05 -5.92
N THR A 174 -0.32 -0.16 -5.89
CA THR A 174 0.44 -1.40 -5.73
C THR A 174 0.93 -1.91 -7.09
N LEU A 175 1.81 -2.93 -7.10
CA LEU A 175 2.27 -3.58 -8.32
C LEU A 175 1.24 -4.56 -8.94
N LEU A 176 -0.01 -4.51 -8.51
CA LEU A 176 -1.06 -5.34 -9.07
C LEU A 176 -1.41 -4.87 -10.50
N ALA A 177 -1.22 -5.75 -11.48
CA ALA A 177 -1.47 -5.44 -12.88
C ALA A 177 -2.95 -5.42 -13.24
N LYS A 178 -3.78 -6.25 -12.56
CA LYS A 178 -5.22 -6.30 -12.80
C LYS A 178 -5.95 -5.23 -11.98
N PRO A 179 -6.91 -4.49 -12.56
CA PRO A 179 -7.75 -3.57 -11.80
C PRO A 179 -8.50 -4.31 -10.69
N SER A 180 -8.34 -3.85 -9.45
CA SER A 180 -8.94 -4.44 -8.26
C SER A 180 -9.06 -3.39 -7.17
N ALA A 181 -9.81 -3.67 -6.11
CA ALA A 181 -9.81 -2.86 -4.91
C ALA A 181 -8.41 -2.80 -4.26
N PHE A 182 -7.59 -3.84 -4.46
CA PHE A 182 -6.24 -3.97 -3.92
C PHE A 182 -5.14 -3.35 -4.78
N ASP A 183 -5.49 -2.62 -5.83
CA ASP A 183 -4.52 -1.87 -6.65
C ASP A 183 -4.02 -0.58 -5.97
N ARG A 184 -4.50 -0.30 -4.74
CA ARG A 184 -4.12 0.87 -3.93
C ARG A 184 -3.43 0.48 -2.63
N ILE A 185 -2.39 1.23 -2.28
CA ILE A 185 -1.60 1.02 -1.05
C ILE A 185 -2.50 1.09 0.18
N ASN A 186 -3.34 2.12 0.28
CA ASN A 186 -4.21 2.35 1.42
C ASN A 186 -5.20 1.20 1.63
N VAL A 187 -5.80 0.66 0.56
CA VAL A 187 -6.75 -0.46 0.65
C VAL A 187 -6.03 -1.75 1.03
N ARG A 188 -4.88 -2.05 0.41
CA ARG A 188 -4.12 -3.26 0.78
C ARG A 188 -3.67 -3.20 2.23
N ARG A 189 -3.18 -2.07 2.71
CA ARG A 189 -2.77 -1.89 4.11
C ARG A 189 -3.94 -1.99 5.08
N LEU A 190 -5.11 -1.44 4.72
CA LEU A 190 -6.34 -1.64 5.47
C LEU A 190 -6.60 -3.14 5.67
N PHE A 191 -6.63 -3.93 4.58
CA PHE A 191 -6.94 -5.35 4.66
C PHE A 191 -5.90 -6.14 5.45
N ILE A 192 -4.60 -5.82 5.32
CA ILE A 192 -3.55 -6.45 6.14
C ILE A 192 -3.86 -6.27 7.63
N ILE A 193 -4.24 -5.06 8.06
CA ILE A 193 -4.57 -4.80 9.47
C ILE A 193 -5.86 -5.49 9.88
N LEU A 194 -6.91 -5.45 9.05
CA LEU A 194 -8.17 -6.12 9.34
C LEU A 194 -7.96 -7.62 9.50
N GLU A 195 -7.33 -8.26 8.50
CA GLU A 195 -7.07 -9.69 8.49
C GLU A 195 -6.22 -10.12 9.70
N LYS A 196 -5.14 -9.41 9.99
CA LYS A 196 -4.25 -9.70 11.11
C LYS A 196 -4.93 -9.55 12.46
N SER A 197 -5.68 -8.45 12.67
CA SER A 197 -6.39 -8.20 13.93
C SER A 197 -7.51 -9.20 14.17
N ILE A 198 -8.29 -9.50 13.13
CA ILE A 198 -9.41 -10.44 13.23
C ILE A 198 -8.88 -11.87 13.39
N ALA A 199 -7.84 -12.27 12.65
CA ALA A 199 -7.21 -13.58 12.81
C ALA A 199 -6.65 -13.77 14.22
N THR A 200 -6.06 -12.74 14.82
CA THR A 200 -5.59 -12.78 16.21
C THR A 200 -6.76 -12.96 17.17
N SER A 201 -7.87 -12.25 16.97
CA SER A 201 -9.08 -12.42 17.77
C SER A 201 -9.71 -13.80 17.58
N ALA A 202 -9.68 -14.36 16.38
CA ALA A 202 -10.21 -15.69 16.09
C ALA A 202 -9.44 -16.82 16.78
N LYS A 203 -8.14 -16.64 17.06
CA LYS A 203 -7.33 -17.63 17.80
C LYS A 203 -7.88 -17.91 19.19
N PHE A 204 -8.56 -16.96 19.82
CA PHE A 204 -9.19 -17.15 21.13
C PHE A 204 -10.45 -18.04 21.09
N GLN A 205 -10.97 -18.31 19.89
CA GLN A 205 -12.11 -19.23 19.70
C GLN A 205 -11.66 -20.69 19.48
N LEU A 206 -10.35 -20.93 19.30
CA LEU A 206 -9.84 -22.28 19.14
C LEU A 206 -10.08 -23.09 20.41
N PHE A 207 -10.59 -24.31 20.24
CA PHE A 207 -10.96 -25.24 21.30
C PHE A 207 -12.21 -24.87 22.10
N GLU A 208 -12.89 -23.75 21.76
CA GLU A 208 -14.21 -23.45 22.32
C GLU A 208 -15.33 -24.20 21.55
N PHE A 209 -16.50 -24.29 22.15
CA PHE A 209 -17.66 -24.94 21.52
C PHE A 209 -18.20 -24.04 20.36
N ASN A 210 -18.51 -24.66 19.22
CA ASN A 210 -19.19 -23.96 18.13
C ASN A 210 -20.70 -23.88 18.39
N ASP A 211 -21.12 -23.07 19.34
CA ASP A 211 -22.50 -22.80 19.70
C ASP A 211 -22.95 -21.38 19.32
N ALA A 212 -24.24 -21.10 19.50
CA ALA A 212 -24.81 -19.80 19.18
C ALA A 212 -24.22 -18.66 20.03
N LEU A 213 -23.78 -18.96 21.27
CA LEU A 213 -23.20 -17.98 22.15
C LEU A 213 -21.80 -17.56 21.67
N THR A 214 -20.93 -18.52 21.38
CA THR A 214 -19.57 -18.31 20.87
C THR A 214 -19.60 -17.53 19.54
N ARG A 215 -20.48 -17.94 18.61
CA ARG A 215 -20.67 -17.24 17.32
C ARG A 215 -21.12 -15.79 17.51
N SER A 216 -22.07 -15.55 18.42
CA SER A 216 -22.57 -14.21 18.72
C SER A 216 -21.52 -13.32 19.38
N GLN A 217 -20.72 -13.84 20.28
CA GLN A 217 -19.62 -13.11 20.94
C GLN A 217 -18.54 -12.70 19.93
N PHE A 218 -18.10 -13.65 19.09
CA PHE A 218 -17.13 -13.36 18.03
C PHE A 218 -17.66 -12.32 17.06
N ARG A 219 -18.89 -12.49 16.55
CA ARG A 219 -19.55 -11.52 15.67
C ARG A 219 -19.59 -10.14 16.30
N SER A 220 -19.99 -10.01 17.55
CA SER A 220 -20.06 -8.71 18.26
C SER A 220 -18.68 -8.06 18.38
N THR A 221 -17.64 -8.84 18.69
CA THR A 221 -16.27 -8.35 18.79
C THR A 221 -15.79 -7.79 17.44
N VAL A 222 -15.99 -8.57 16.36
CA VAL A 222 -15.59 -8.13 15.00
C VAL A 222 -16.39 -6.91 14.54
N GLN A 223 -17.70 -6.88 14.80
CA GLN A 223 -18.55 -5.72 14.46
C GLN A 223 -18.11 -4.45 15.20
N SER A 224 -17.78 -4.55 16.48
CA SER A 224 -17.27 -3.43 17.27
C SER A 224 -15.96 -2.88 16.70
N PHE A 225 -15.04 -3.77 16.34
CA PHE A 225 -13.78 -3.40 15.70
C PHE A 225 -14.00 -2.72 14.35
N LEU A 226 -14.82 -3.29 13.48
CA LEU A 226 -15.11 -2.72 12.15
C LEU A 226 -15.87 -1.38 12.25
N SER A 227 -16.77 -1.22 13.24
CA SER A 227 -17.42 0.08 13.51
C SER A 227 -16.41 1.15 13.91
N ASN A 228 -15.38 0.81 14.69
CA ASN A 228 -14.30 1.74 15.01
C ASN A 228 -13.53 2.16 13.75
N VAL A 229 -13.16 1.20 12.89
CA VAL A 229 -12.50 1.48 11.60
C VAL A 229 -13.37 2.34 10.68
N GLN A 230 -14.69 2.08 10.66
CA GLN A 230 -15.66 2.89 9.92
C GLN A 230 -15.72 4.33 10.42
N SER A 231 -15.81 4.53 11.73
CA SER A 231 -15.81 5.85 12.37
C SER A 231 -14.52 6.64 12.06
N ARG A 232 -13.40 5.94 11.91
CA ARG A 232 -12.10 6.49 11.51
C ARG A 232 -11.89 6.56 9.99
N ARG A 233 -12.96 6.44 9.20
CA ARG A 233 -12.99 6.62 7.74
C ARG A 233 -12.22 5.56 6.94
N GLY A 234 -11.95 4.37 7.52
CA GLY A 234 -11.25 3.28 6.82
C GLY A 234 -12.15 2.52 5.85
N ILE A 235 -13.42 2.39 6.20
CA ILE A 235 -14.42 1.65 5.40
C ILE A 235 -15.71 2.46 5.30
N TYR A 236 -16.43 2.26 4.19
CA TYR A 236 -17.75 2.86 4.01
C TYR A 236 -18.84 2.04 4.68
N ASP A 237 -18.74 0.71 4.60
CA ASP A 237 -19.74 -0.22 5.08
C ASP A 237 -19.14 -1.60 5.30
N PHE A 238 -19.76 -2.40 6.16
CA PHE A 238 -19.36 -3.77 6.41
C PHE A 238 -20.54 -4.67 6.81
N LYS A 239 -20.36 -5.97 6.63
CA LYS A 239 -21.29 -7.00 7.10
C LYS A 239 -20.50 -8.18 7.66
N VAL A 240 -20.88 -8.65 8.83
CA VAL A 240 -20.31 -9.86 9.45
C VAL A 240 -21.41 -10.90 9.54
N VAL A 241 -21.18 -12.07 8.98
CA VAL A 241 -22.03 -13.25 9.07
C VAL A 241 -21.28 -14.32 9.84
N CYS A 242 -21.75 -14.68 10.99
CA CYS A 242 -21.25 -15.76 11.82
C CYS A 242 -22.45 -16.29 12.62
N ASP A 243 -23.23 -17.13 11.99
CA ASP A 243 -24.47 -17.66 12.51
C ASP A 243 -24.76 -19.07 11.92
N GLU A 244 -25.96 -19.54 12.02
CA GLU A 244 -26.37 -20.88 11.56
C GLU A 244 -26.35 -21.00 10.02
N THR A 245 -26.37 -19.90 9.29
CA THR A 245 -26.37 -19.91 7.82
C THR A 245 -25.02 -20.33 7.23
N ASN A 246 -23.93 -19.99 7.89
CA ASN A 246 -22.57 -20.37 7.48
C ASN A 246 -21.90 -21.38 8.43
N ASN A 247 -22.49 -21.67 9.59
CA ASN A 247 -22.10 -22.76 10.50
C ASN A 247 -23.21 -23.80 10.57
N THR A 248 -23.40 -24.54 9.49
CA THR A 248 -24.35 -25.64 9.40
C THR A 248 -23.92 -26.84 10.24
N GLY A 249 -24.82 -27.81 10.47
CA GLY A 249 -24.46 -29.04 11.17
C GLY A 249 -23.25 -29.75 10.58
N GLU A 250 -23.11 -29.78 9.24
CA GLU A 250 -21.96 -30.38 8.57
C GLU A 250 -20.63 -29.63 8.86
N VAL A 251 -20.67 -28.31 9.00
CA VAL A 251 -19.50 -27.49 9.38
C VAL A 251 -19.11 -27.78 10.82
N ILE A 252 -20.10 -27.87 11.72
CA ILE A 252 -19.89 -28.19 13.12
C ILE A 252 -19.33 -29.61 13.29
N ASP A 253 -19.86 -30.58 12.54
CA ASP A 253 -19.40 -31.97 12.56
C ASP A 253 -17.95 -32.15 12.07
N ARG A 254 -17.47 -31.23 11.22
CA ARG A 254 -16.07 -31.13 10.79
C ARG A 254 -15.16 -30.38 11.78
N ASN A 255 -15.70 -29.93 12.90
CA ASN A 255 -15.01 -29.09 13.90
C ASN A 255 -14.50 -27.77 13.30
N GLU A 256 -15.25 -27.21 12.34
CA GLU A 256 -14.93 -25.93 11.69
C GLU A 256 -15.78 -24.80 12.27
N PHE A 257 -15.21 -23.61 12.30
CA PHE A 257 -15.88 -22.36 12.65
C PHE A 257 -15.71 -21.37 11.50
N VAL A 258 -16.82 -20.91 10.93
CA VAL A 258 -16.83 -20.04 9.75
C VAL A 258 -17.41 -18.68 10.07
N ALA A 259 -16.69 -17.63 9.69
CA ALA A 259 -17.16 -16.26 9.74
C ALA A 259 -16.87 -15.55 8.42
N ASP A 260 -17.89 -15.01 7.78
CA ASP A 260 -17.78 -14.23 6.54
C ASP A 260 -17.82 -12.75 6.85
N ILE A 261 -16.77 -12.03 6.41
CA ILE A 261 -16.59 -10.61 6.68
C ILE A 261 -16.54 -9.85 5.35
N TYR A 262 -17.58 -9.09 5.07
CA TYR A 262 -17.70 -8.26 3.87
C TYR A 262 -17.36 -6.82 4.21
N VAL A 263 -16.44 -6.21 3.45
CA VAL A 263 -15.95 -4.86 3.71
C VAL A 263 -15.97 -4.04 2.43
N LYS A 264 -16.52 -2.82 2.50
CA LYS A 264 -16.41 -1.79 1.45
C LYS A 264 -15.33 -0.79 1.83
N PRO A 265 -14.11 -0.90 1.28
CA PRO A 265 -13.01 -0.02 1.67
C PRO A 265 -13.23 1.42 1.18
N ALA A 266 -12.77 2.38 1.96
CA ALA A 266 -12.70 3.77 1.53
C ALA A 266 -11.62 3.94 0.45
N ARG A 267 -11.91 4.74 -0.57
CA ARG A 267 -11.01 5.00 -1.70
C ARG A 267 -10.41 6.39 -1.62
N SER A 268 -9.13 6.51 -1.95
CA SER A 268 -8.44 7.79 -2.13
C SER A 268 -8.89 8.49 -3.42
N ILE A 269 -8.86 9.82 -3.41
CA ILE A 269 -9.10 10.64 -4.61
C ILE A 269 -7.81 10.69 -5.41
N ASN A 270 -7.84 10.22 -6.67
CA ASN A 270 -6.70 10.26 -7.57
C ASN A 270 -6.86 11.28 -8.71
N PHE A 271 -8.11 11.66 -9.03
CA PHE A 271 -8.40 12.62 -10.09
C PHE A 271 -9.35 13.68 -9.56
N ILE A 272 -9.03 14.93 -9.84
CA ILE A 272 -9.89 16.09 -9.52
C ILE A 272 -10.24 16.77 -10.85
N GLN A 273 -11.52 16.84 -11.15
CA GLN A 273 -12.04 17.60 -12.28
C GLN A 273 -12.68 18.88 -11.74
N LEU A 274 -12.18 20.03 -12.17
CA LEU A 274 -12.71 21.33 -11.80
C LEU A 274 -13.37 21.96 -13.04
N ASN A 275 -14.65 22.27 -12.97
CA ASN A 275 -15.39 22.93 -14.01
C ASN A 275 -15.61 24.39 -13.62
N PHE A 276 -15.00 25.31 -14.37
CA PHE A 276 -15.20 26.74 -14.19
C PHE A 276 -16.14 27.25 -15.27
N VAL A 277 -17.31 27.78 -14.85
CA VAL A 277 -18.29 28.37 -15.78
C VAL A 277 -18.30 29.88 -15.56
N ALA A 278 -17.91 30.64 -16.57
CA ALA A 278 -18.05 32.08 -16.55
C ALA A 278 -19.50 32.46 -16.88
N VAL A 279 -20.16 33.09 -15.94
CA VAL A 279 -21.56 33.51 -16.05
C VAL A 279 -21.61 35.03 -16.29
N ARG A 280 -22.53 35.52 -17.14
CA ARG A 280 -22.76 36.94 -17.31
C ARG A 280 -23.33 37.54 -16.02
N SER A 281 -22.96 38.79 -15.73
CA SER A 281 -23.38 39.47 -14.48
C SER A 281 -24.91 39.66 -14.35
N SER A 282 -25.67 39.42 -15.42
CA SER A 282 -27.13 39.49 -15.43
C SER A 282 -27.86 38.17 -15.14
N VAL A 283 -27.13 37.04 -14.99
CA VAL A 283 -27.72 35.72 -14.76
C VAL A 283 -27.67 35.38 -13.28
N ALA A 284 -28.78 34.99 -12.69
CA ALA A 284 -28.84 34.53 -11.32
C ALA A 284 -28.25 33.12 -11.19
N PHE A 285 -27.41 32.87 -10.16
CA PHE A 285 -26.74 31.56 -9.97
C PHE A 285 -27.70 30.37 -9.86
N ASN A 286 -28.96 30.60 -9.48
CA ASN A 286 -29.99 29.56 -9.39
C ASN A 286 -30.38 29.00 -10.75
N GLU A 287 -30.15 29.74 -11.86
CA GLU A 287 -30.47 29.30 -13.22
C GLU A 287 -29.32 28.47 -13.83
N VAL A 288 -28.10 28.57 -13.28
CA VAL A 288 -26.91 27.86 -13.76
C VAL A 288 -26.77 26.48 -13.11
N ALA A 289 -27.31 26.31 -11.90
CA ALA A 289 -27.24 25.03 -11.15
C ALA A 289 -28.29 23.98 -11.59
N GLY A 290 -29.17 24.32 -12.51
CA GLY A 290 -30.25 23.46 -13.00
C GLY A 290 -30.07 22.91 -14.42
N ALA A 291 -28.88 22.98 -15.02
CA ALA A 291 -28.58 22.44 -16.35
C ALA A 291 -27.73 21.17 -16.26
#